data_f0aae6d0da15da7b053b58f8c48e4aa3
#
_entry.id   f0aae6d0da15da7b053b58f8c48e4aa3
#
_cell.length_a   1.000
_cell.length_b   1.000
_cell.length_c   1.000
_cell.angle_alpha   90.00
_cell.angle_beta   90.00
_cell.angle_gamma   90.00
#
_symmetry.space_group_name_H-M   'P 1'
#
loop_
_entity.id
_entity.type
_entity.pdbx_description
1 polymer ?
#
loop_
_entity_poly.entity_id
_entity_poly.type
_entity_poly.pdbx_seq_one_letter_code
_entity_poly.pdbx_strand_id
1 'polypeptide(L)'
;MFEKNAALFLYAVSPVHMGAGQAVGIIDNPIQRERHTNHPCFAGSGIKGAVRHGFKALARGQHQEDAIKGLINTLFGPESDSGDLHAGAVSFGDAQLVALPVRSLRGGYVYATCPQALSR
;
A
#
# COMPACT_ATOMS: atom_id res chain seq x y z
N MET A 1 -0.62 0.14 22.04
CA MET A 1 0.08 -1.04 21.52
C MET A 1 -0.91 -1.84 20.71
N PHE A 2 -0.55 -2.34 19.52
CA PHE A 2 -1.47 -3.16 18.72
C PHE A 2 -1.60 -4.56 19.36
N GLU A 3 -2.81 -5.05 19.51
CA GLU A 3 -3.08 -6.35 20.15
C GLU A 3 -2.89 -7.51 19.18
N LYS A 4 -3.12 -7.25 17.89
CA LYS A 4 -3.03 -8.26 16.83
C LYS A 4 -2.22 -7.73 15.66
N ASN A 5 -1.53 -8.62 14.98
CA ASN A 5 -0.83 -8.34 13.73
C ASN A 5 -1.07 -9.45 12.70
N ALA A 6 -0.91 -9.10 11.44
CA ALA A 6 -1.03 -10.04 10.32
C ALA A 6 -0.09 -9.61 9.19
N ALA A 7 0.40 -10.57 8.44
CA ALA A 7 1.13 -10.33 7.20
C ALA A 7 0.16 -10.32 6.02
N LEU A 8 0.29 -9.33 5.16
CA LEU A 8 -0.45 -9.21 3.91
C LEU A 8 0.51 -9.35 2.74
N PHE A 9 0.30 -10.35 1.90
CA PHE A 9 1.07 -10.54 0.66
C PHE A 9 0.33 -9.89 -0.51
N LEU A 10 1.01 -8.99 -1.21
CA LEU A 10 0.48 -8.28 -2.38
C LEU A 10 1.12 -8.85 -3.64
N TYR A 11 0.29 -9.32 -4.56
CA TYR A 11 0.72 -9.77 -5.88
C TYR A 11 0.17 -8.84 -6.95
N ALA A 12 1.05 -8.12 -7.66
CA ALA A 12 0.66 -7.21 -8.71
C ALA A 12 0.35 -7.98 -10.00
N VAL A 13 -0.91 -7.97 -10.42
CA VAL A 13 -1.38 -8.60 -11.68
C VAL A 13 -1.26 -7.66 -12.87
N SER A 14 -0.97 -6.39 -12.64
CA SER A 14 -0.72 -5.35 -13.64
C SER A 14 0.37 -4.40 -13.12
N PRO A 15 1.00 -3.60 -13.99
CA PRO A 15 1.98 -2.62 -13.54
C PRO A 15 1.42 -1.68 -12.47
N VAL A 16 2.16 -1.50 -11.39
CA VAL A 16 1.80 -0.61 -10.28
C VAL A 16 2.87 0.47 -10.16
N HIS A 17 2.44 1.72 -10.01
CA HIS A 17 3.30 2.86 -9.80
C HIS A 17 2.95 3.55 -8.47
N MET A 18 3.84 3.43 -7.49
CA MET A 18 3.76 4.18 -6.24
C MET A 18 4.73 5.36 -6.34
N GLY A 19 4.21 6.54 -6.65
CA GLY A 19 5.02 7.75 -6.83
C GLY A 19 5.58 8.29 -5.52
N ALA A 20 6.77 8.89 -5.59
CA ALA A 20 7.44 9.55 -4.47
C ALA A 20 6.99 11.02 -4.26
N GLY A 21 6.03 11.50 -5.05
CA GLY A 21 5.36 12.78 -4.89
C GLY A 21 5.92 13.92 -5.74
N GLN A 22 7.21 14.09 -5.84
CA GLN A 22 7.81 15.20 -6.59
C GLN A 22 8.88 14.72 -7.57
N ALA A 23 9.17 15.58 -8.57
CA ALA A 23 10.25 15.32 -9.52
C ALA A 23 11.61 15.31 -8.82
N VAL A 24 12.47 14.37 -9.21
CA VAL A 24 13.87 14.31 -8.79
C VAL A 24 14.74 14.45 -10.03
N GLY A 25 15.36 15.62 -10.18
CA GLY A 25 16.14 15.94 -11.37
C GLY A 25 15.25 15.95 -12.63
N ILE A 26 15.54 15.06 -13.57
CA ILE A 26 14.84 14.95 -14.86
C ILE A 26 13.62 14.00 -14.78
N ILE A 27 13.53 13.18 -13.72
CA ILE A 27 12.48 12.18 -13.57
C ILE A 27 11.29 12.81 -12.87
N ASP A 28 10.16 12.83 -13.56
CA ASP A 28 8.88 13.25 -12.99
C ASP A 28 8.24 12.07 -12.24
N ASN A 29 7.84 12.35 -10.98
CA ASN A 29 7.20 11.40 -10.09
C ASN A 29 7.87 10.00 -10.05
N PRO A 30 9.15 9.91 -9.61
CA PRO A 30 9.86 8.63 -9.56
C PRO A 30 9.15 7.67 -8.61
N ILE A 31 9.38 6.36 -8.78
CA ILE A 31 8.84 5.36 -7.87
C ILE A 31 9.43 5.49 -6.47
N GLN A 32 8.61 5.17 -5.48
CA GLN A 32 9.03 5.19 -4.09
C GLN A 32 9.99 4.03 -3.80
N ARG A 33 11.06 4.33 -3.04
CA ARG A 33 12.11 3.35 -2.70
C ARG A 33 12.47 3.44 -1.23
N GLU A 34 12.87 2.31 -0.67
CA GLU A 34 13.50 2.28 0.64
C GLU A 34 14.83 3.04 0.62
N ARG A 35 15.07 3.85 1.65
CA ARG A 35 16.25 4.73 1.67
C ARG A 35 17.57 3.99 1.81
N HIS A 36 17.57 2.87 2.54
CA HIS A 36 18.77 2.10 2.88
C HIS A 36 19.14 1.01 1.88
N THR A 37 18.18 0.44 1.16
CA THR A 37 18.41 -0.61 0.17
C THR A 37 18.23 -0.15 -1.26
N ASN A 38 17.51 0.97 -1.45
CA ASN A 38 17.05 1.46 -2.74
C ASN A 38 16.07 0.50 -3.45
N HIS A 39 15.55 -0.51 -2.76
CA HIS A 39 14.50 -1.37 -3.30
C HIS A 39 13.18 -0.59 -3.46
N PRO A 40 12.41 -0.86 -4.53
CA PRO A 40 11.05 -0.35 -4.61
C PRO A 40 10.22 -0.78 -3.40
N CYS A 41 9.38 0.13 -2.90
CA CYS A 41 8.48 -0.16 -1.79
C CYS A 41 7.14 0.55 -2.00
N PHE A 42 6.12 0.10 -1.27
CA PHE A 42 4.85 0.82 -1.18
C PHE A 42 4.67 1.36 0.23
N ALA A 43 4.50 2.67 0.34
CA ALA A 43 4.24 3.28 1.63
C ALA A 43 2.93 2.76 2.25
N GLY A 44 2.95 2.43 3.52
CA GLY A 44 1.79 1.99 4.27
C GLY A 44 0.63 2.99 4.23
N SER A 45 0.92 4.29 4.17
CA SER A 45 -0.08 5.33 3.98
C SER A 45 -0.82 5.21 2.65
N GLY A 46 -0.11 4.91 1.56
CA GLY A 46 -0.69 4.68 0.24
C GLY A 46 -1.55 3.41 0.21
N ILE A 47 -1.07 2.32 0.81
CA ILE A 47 -1.83 1.07 0.95
C ILE A 47 -3.10 1.31 1.76
N LYS A 48 -2.99 1.98 2.91
CA LYS A 48 -4.13 2.36 3.75
C LYS A 48 -5.17 3.16 2.96
N GLY A 49 -4.73 4.16 2.20
CA GLY A 49 -5.61 4.97 1.35
C GLY A 49 -6.34 4.15 0.29
N ALA A 50 -5.64 3.25 -0.41
CA ALA A 50 -6.21 2.37 -1.42
C ALA A 50 -7.24 1.40 -0.82
N VAL A 51 -6.92 0.77 0.31
CA VAL A 51 -7.83 -0.15 1.01
C VAL A 51 -9.08 0.60 1.51
N ARG A 52 -8.90 1.78 2.12
CA ARG A 52 -10.03 2.63 2.54
C ARG A 52 -10.95 2.98 1.36
N HIS A 53 -10.38 3.34 0.21
CA HIS A 53 -11.13 3.65 -1.00
C HIS A 53 -11.91 2.43 -1.50
N GLY A 54 -11.29 1.26 -1.51
CA GLY A 54 -11.95 -0.01 -1.87
C GLY A 54 -13.13 -0.33 -0.96
N PHE A 55 -12.99 -0.15 0.36
CA PHE A 55 -14.11 -0.32 1.30
C PHE A 55 -15.27 0.65 1.03
N LYS A 56 -14.97 1.92 0.72
CA LYS A 56 -16.00 2.90 0.33
C LYS A 56 -16.73 2.50 -0.96
N ALA A 57 -16.01 1.96 -1.94
CA ALA A 57 -16.61 1.51 -3.20
C ALA A 57 -17.54 0.31 -3.00
N LEU A 58 -17.13 -0.66 -2.17
CA LEU A 58 -17.97 -1.80 -1.80
C LEU A 58 -19.24 -1.38 -1.06
N ALA A 59 -19.13 -0.37 -0.19
CA ALA A 59 -20.24 0.18 0.58
C ALA A 59 -21.35 0.77 -0.29
N ARG A 60 -20.98 1.52 -1.31
CA ARG A 60 -21.92 2.15 -2.23
C ARG A 60 -22.83 1.16 -2.96
N GLY A 61 -22.40 -0.09 -3.12
CA GLY A 61 -23.19 -1.16 -3.75
C GLY A 61 -24.20 -1.85 -2.81
N GLN A 62 -24.18 -1.62 -1.51
CA GLN A 62 -24.92 -2.42 -0.53
C GLN A 62 -26.06 -1.68 0.23
N HIS A 63 -26.42 -0.46 -0.11
CA HIS A 63 -27.47 0.34 0.58
C HIS A 63 -27.30 0.50 2.09
N GLN A 64 -26.07 0.34 2.62
CA GLN A 64 -25.74 0.46 4.05
C GLN A 64 -24.68 1.55 4.31
N GLU A 65 -24.77 2.66 3.62
CA GLU A 65 -23.72 3.69 3.60
C GLU A 65 -23.37 4.24 4.99
N ASP A 66 -24.35 4.48 5.86
CA ASP A 66 -24.10 5.07 7.18
C ASP A 66 -23.40 4.10 8.15
N ALA A 67 -23.84 2.84 8.19
CA ALA A 67 -23.21 1.82 9.04
C ALA A 67 -21.76 1.55 8.59
N ILE A 68 -21.54 1.49 7.29
CA ILE A 68 -20.21 1.27 6.72
C ILE A 68 -19.31 2.49 6.89
N LYS A 69 -19.86 3.71 6.82
CA LYS A 69 -19.11 4.94 7.10
C LYS A 69 -18.58 4.97 8.55
N GLY A 70 -19.40 4.58 9.52
CA GLY A 70 -18.98 4.42 10.91
C GLY A 70 -17.84 3.41 11.08
N LEU A 71 -17.96 2.24 10.43
CA LEU A 71 -16.92 1.22 10.45
C LEU A 71 -15.62 1.70 9.79
N ILE A 72 -15.70 2.37 8.65
CA ILE A 72 -14.54 2.93 7.96
C ILE A 72 -13.81 3.94 8.84
N ASN A 73 -14.54 4.83 9.52
CA ASN A 73 -13.94 5.80 10.42
C ASN A 73 -13.28 5.12 11.64
N THR A 74 -13.88 4.07 12.18
CA THR A 74 -13.30 3.29 13.27
C THR A 74 -12.01 2.59 12.83
N LEU A 75 -12.01 1.97 11.65
CA LEU A 75 -10.86 1.20 11.16
C LEU A 75 -9.71 2.10 10.67
N PHE A 76 -10.03 3.12 9.89
CA PHE A 76 -9.02 3.93 9.20
C PHE A 76 -8.82 5.33 9.79
N GLY A 77 -9.65 5.73 10.74
CA GLY A 77 -9.72 7.09 11.24
C GLY A 77 -10.64 7.98 10.37
N PRO A 78 -11.06 9.14 10.89
CA PRO A 78 -11.91 10.08 10.16
C PRO A 78 -11.18 10.76 8.99
N GLU A 79 -11.91 11.50 8.17
CA GLU A 79 -11.30 12.36 7.16
C GLU A 79 -10.66 13.59 7.81
N SER A 80 -9.62 14.13 7.20
CA SER A 80 -8.79 15.20 7.78
C SER A 80 -9.53 16.52 8.00
N ASP A 81 -10.68 16.72 7.36
CA ASP A 81 -11.57 17.87 7.49
C ASP A 81 -12.69 17.68 8.53
N SER A 82 -12.78 16.49 9.14
CA SER A 82 -13.71 16.24 10.24
C SER A 82 -13.18 16.87 11.54
N GLY A 83 -14.03 17.52 12.31
CA GLY A 83 -13.66 18.15 13.58
C GLY A 83 -13.27 17.16 14.69
N ASP A 84 -13.49 15.86 14.51
CA ASP A 84 -13.20 14.80 15.48
C ASP A 84 -12.08 13.90 14.94
N LEU A 85 -10.83 14.28 15.22
CA LEU A 85 -9.64 13.57 14.76
C LEU A 85 -9.21 12.50 15.76
N HIS A 86 -9.23 11.26 15.34
CA HIS A 86 -8.70 10.12 16.11
C HIS A 86 -7.95 9.13 15.21
N ALA A 87 -7.06 8.35 15.82
CA ALA A 87 -6.35 7.30 15.12
C ALA A 87 -7.28 6.14 14.76
N GLY A 88 -7.15 5.59 13.55
CA GLY A 88 -7.86 4.38 13.18
C GLY A 88 -7.33 3.15 13.92
N ALA A 89 -8.17 2.13 14.08
CA ALA A 89 -7.84 0.88 14.76
C ALA A 89 -6.81 0.02 14.01
N VAL A 90 -6.61 0.27 12.70
CA VAL A 90 -5.69 -0.49 11.84
C VAL A 90 -4.53 0.39 11.39
N SER A 91 -3.31 -0.09 11.60
CA SER A 91 -2.08 0.51 11.07
C SER A 91 -1.53 -0.34 9.94
N PHE A 92 -1.04 0.30 8.89
CA PHE A 92 -0.42 -0.34 7.73
C PHE A 92 1.07 -0.03 7.74
N GLY A 93 1.89 -1.08 7.76
CA GLY A 93 3.32 -0.94 7.51
C GLY A 93 3.61 -0.77 6.02
N ASP A 94 4.83 -0.33 5.70
CA ASP A 94 5.30 -0.27 4.32
C ASP A 94 5.41 -1.69 3.75
N ALA A 95 4.95 -1.88 2.51
CA ALA A 95 5.16 -3.14 1.82
C ALA A 95 6.56 -3.20 1.21
N GLN A 96 7.27 -4.22 1.59
CA GLN A 96 8.64 -4.49 1.15
C GLN A 96 8.64 -5.42 -0.06
N LEU A 97 9.60 -5.22 -0.97
CA LEU A 97 9.74 -6.05 -2.15
C LEU A 97 10.19 -7.46 -1.76
N VAL A 98 9.45 -8.48 -2.20
CA VAL A 98 9.83 -9.90 -2.08
C VAL A 98 10.44 -10.41 -3.37
N ALA A 99 9.82 -10.12 -4.51
CA ALA A 99 10.31 -10.52 -5.82
C ALA A 99 9.94 -9.46 -6.88
N LEU A 100 10.81 -9.28 -7.86
CA LEU A 100 10.62 -8.33 -8.96
C LEU A 100 10.70 -9.09 -10.29
N PRO A 101 9.77 -8.87 -11.23
CA PRO A 101 9.88 -9.42 -12.57
C PRO A 101 11.02 -8.73 -13.34
N VAL A 102 11.96 -9.52 -13.85
CA VAL A 102 13.07 -9.05 -14.67
C VAL A 102 13.07 -9.74 -16.01
N ARG A 103 13.54 -9.06 -17.06
CA ARG A 103 13.61 -9.64 -18.41
C ARG A 103 14.49 -10.89 -18.41
N SER A 104 14.06 -11.90 -19.17
CA SER A 104 14.78 -13.16 -19.33
C SER A 104 14.78 -13.61 -20.77
N LEU A 105 15.90 -14.19 -21.21
CA LEU A 105 16.00 -14.82 -22.54
C LEU A 105 15.22 -16.12 -22.63
N ARG A 106 14.87 -16.75 -21.50
CA ARG A 106 14.22 -18.05 -21.42
C ARG A 106 12.69 -18.05 -21.41
N GLY A 107 12.04 -16.91 -21.25
CA GLY A 107 10.58 -16.91 -21.09
C GLY A 107 9.95 -15.53 -20.97
N GLY A 108 10.58 -14.52 -21.56
CA GLY A 108 10.13 -13.14 -21.48
C GLY A 108 10.51 -12.47 -20.16
N TYR A 109 10.21 -13.07 -19.01
CA TYR A 109 10.64 -12.60 -17.69
C TYR A 109 10.76 -13.74 -16.68
N VAL A 110 11.49 -13.48 -15.62
CA VAL A 110 11.58 -14.33 -14.42
C VAL A 110 11.42 -13.45 -13.17
N TYR A 111 10.98 -14.02 -12.07
CA TYR A 111 11.00 -13.32 -10.79
C TYR A 111 12.38 -13.41 -10.16
N ALA A 112 13.01 -12.25 -9.95
CA ALA A 112 14.27 -12.14 -9.22
C ALA A 112 14.00 -11.78 -7.76
N THR A 113 14.77 -12.38 -6.86
CA THR A 113 14.80 -12.06 -5.44
C THR A 113 16.22 -12.16 -4.91
N CYS A 114 16.42 -11.82 -3.64
CA CYS A 114 17.73 -11.96 -2.99
C CYS A 114 17.55 -12.39 -1.52
N PRO A 115 18.60 -12.92 -0.87
CA PRO A 115 18.52 -13.33 0.53
C PRO A 115 18.01 -12.24 1.46
N GLN A 116 18.42 -11.00 1.24
CA GLN A 116 17.96 -9.85 2.04
C GLN A 116 16.44 -9.60 1.89
N ALA A 117 15.87 -9.77 0.70
CA ALA A 117 14.44 -9.61 0.48
C ALA A 117 13.62 -10.74 1.11
N LEU A 118 14.19 -11.96 1.18
CA LEU A 118 13.53 -13.13 1.74
C LEU A 118 13.69 -13.27 3.26
N SER A 119 14.62 -12.56 3.88
CA SER A 119 14.92 -12.65 5.32
C SER A 119 14.12 -11.65 6.19
N ARG A 120 13.21 -10.91 5.59
CA ARG A 120 12.42 -9.86 6.25
C ARG A 120 11.11 -10.34 6.83
#